data_70f641b66d75d5344ba1e9a52a7e61b3
#
_entry.id   70f641b66d75d5344ba1e9a52a7e61b3
#
_cell.length_a   1.000
_cell.length_b   1.000
_cell.length_c   1.000
_cell.angle_alpha   90.00
_cell.angle_beta   90.00
_cell.angle_gamma   90.00
#
_symmetry.space_group_name_H-M   'P 1'
#
loop_
_entity.id
_entity.type
_entity.pdbx_description
1 polymer ?
#
loop_
_entity_poly.entity_id
_entity_poly.type
_entity_poly.pdbx_seq_one_letter_code
_entity_poly.pdbx_strand_id
1 'polypeptide(L)'
;MASFPHAYSVTAAGGPDGVLPVKSQGLPTLETTAPPEFGGPAGYWSPETLLTAAVANCLILTFRALAAPRKLAWSNLDVSCTGEVNKTREGLKFTKFRLDAVLSIGADADESQARALLESAKKHCLVTASLNAETELGVEIKKA
;
A
#
# COMPACT_ATOMS: atom_id res chain seq x y z
N MET A 1 10.91 -11.42 17.70
CA MET A 1 10.91 -10.25 16.82
C MET A 1 12.33 -9.74 16.63
N ALA A 2 12.70 -9.43 15.40
CA ALA A 2 14.04 -8.91 15.12
C ALA A 2 14.19 -7.49 15.71
N SER A 3 15.41 -7.18 16.16
CA SER A 3 15.71 -5.86 16.70
C SER A 3 15.91 -4.84 15.60
N PHE A 4 15.65 -3.58 15.90
CA PHE A 4 15.87 -2.48 14.95
C PHE A 4 17.35 -2.10 14.86
N PRO A 5 17.80 -1.62 13.68
CA PRO A 5 16.99 -1.40 12.48
C PRO A 5 16.70 -2.70 11.73
N HIS A 6 15.57 -2.71 11.00
CA HIS A 6 15.30 -3.76 10.01
C HIS A 6 15.74 -3.24 8.64
N ALA A 7 16.50 -4.03 7.91
CA ALA A 7 16.99 -3.63 6.58
C ALA A 7 16.35 -4.51 5.50
N TYR A 8 15.94 -3.87 4.42
CA TYR A 8 15.35 -4.52 3.26
C TYR A 8 16.15 -4.13 2.03
N SER A 9 16.50 -5.12 1.19
CA SER A 9 17.39 -4.86 0.05
C SER A 9 16.80 -5.40 -1.24
N VAL A 10 16.93 -4.61 -2.28
CA VAL A 10 16.59 -5.04 -3.64
C VAL A 10 17.71 -4.60 -4.58
N THR A 11 17.82 -5.26 -5.73
CA THR A 11 18.66 -4.81 -6.83
C THR A 11 17.79 -4.63 -8.06
N ALA A 12 18.12 -3.64 -8.87
CA ALA A 12 17.47 -3.40 -10.14
C ALA A 12 18.55 -3.09 -11.18
N ALA A 13 18.32 -3.53 -12.42
CA ALA A 13 19.29 -3.33 -13.49
C ALA A 13 18.56 -3.05 -14.80
N GLY A 14 19.20 -2.24 -15.66
CA GLY A 14 18.63 -1.94 -16.97
C GLY A 14 19.61 -1.12 -17.80
N GLY A 15 19.40 -1.17 -19.12
CA GLY A 15 20.12 -0.34 -20.09
C GLY A 15 19.29 0.85 -20.53
N PRO A 16 19.59 1.41 -21.73
CA PRO A 16 18.86 2.58 -22.22
C PRO A 16 17.39 2.32 -22.56
N ASP A 17 17.03 1.08 -22.76
CA ASP A 17 15.64 0.69 -23.07
C ASP A 17 15.35 -0.68 -22.49
N GLY A 18 14.08 -1.10 -22.58
CA GLY A 18 13.65 -2.44 -22.20
C GLY A 18 13.16 -2.53 -20.76
N VAL A 19 12.82 -3.75 -20.40
CA VAL A 19 12.28 -4.10 -19.09
C VAL A 19 13.39 -4.15 -18.06
N LEU A 20 13.08 -3.70 -16.85
CA LEU A 20 14.03 -3.68 -15.72
C LEU A 20 13.66 -4.82 -14.75
N PRO A 21 14.50 -5.86 -14.60
CA PRO A 21 14.29 -6.83 -13.54
C PRO A 21 14.63 -6.25 -12.18
N VAL A 22 13.74 -6.49 -11.21
CA VAL A 22 13.97 -6.15 -9.81
C VAL A 22 14.05 -7.45 -9.03
N LYS A 23 15.08 -7.58 -8.24
CA LYS A 23 15.36 -8.83 -7.50
C LYS A 23 15.56 -8.55 -6.03
N SER A 24 15.12 -9.50 -5.22
CA SER A 24 15.40 -9.53 -3.79
C SER A 24 15.62 -10.98 -3.38
N GLN A 25 16.48 -11.21 -2.40
CA GLN A 25 16.83 -12.54 -1.99
C GLN A 25 15.59 -13.33 -1.54
N GLY A 26 15.42 -14.52 -2.10
CA GLY A 26 14.30 -15.41 -1.74
C GLY A 26 12.96 -15.04 -2.37
N LEU A 27 12.93 -14.02 -3.23
CA LEU A 27 11.69 -13.56 -3.86
C LEU A 27 11.71 -13.76 -5.37
N PRO A 28 10.56 -13.99 -6.00
CA PRO A 28 10.49 -14.04 -7.47
C PRO A 28 10.96 -12.71 -8.07
N THR A 29 11.65 -12.79 -9.21
CA THR A 29 12.05 -11.62 -9.95
C THR A 29 10.82 -10.88 -10.46
N LEU A 30 10.79 -9.56 -10.31
CA LEU A 30 9.69 -8.72 -10.78
C LEU A 30 10.16 -7.94 -12.00
N GLU A 31 9.43 -8.05 -13.11
CA GLU A 31 9.72 -7.29 -14.31
C GLU A 31 8.99 -5.96 -14.27
N THR A 32 9.72 -4.86 -14.43
CA THR A 32 9.17 -3.51 -14.30
C THR A 32 9.60 -2.65 -15.49
N THR A 33 8.90 -1.55 -15.67
CA THR A 33 9.24 -0.56 -16.68
C THR A 33 8.61 0.78 -16.30
N ALA A 34 8.89 1.83 -17.07
CA ALA A 34 8.19 3.09 -16.91
C ALA A 34 6.68 2.88 -17.17
N PRO A 35 5.81 3.62 -16.49
CA PRO A 35 4.37 3.51 -16.79
C PRO A 35 4.04 4.13 -18.14
N PRO A 36 2.89 3.77 -18.74
CA PRO A 36 2.50 4.34 -20.04
C PRO A 36 2.47 5.87 -20.06
N GLU A 37 2.14 6.51 -18.95
CA GLU A 37 2.12 7.98 -18.82
C GLU A 37 3.51 8.61 -19.04
N PHE A 38 4.57 7.82 -18.83
CA PHE A 38 5.94 8.24 -19.09
C PHE A 38 6.56 7.48 -20.27
N GLY A 39 5.73 6.96 -21.17
CA GLY A 39 6.17 6.36 -22.42
C GLY A 39 6.52 4.88 -22.35
N GLY A 40 6.25 4.21 -21.25
CA GLY A 40 6.52 2.79 -21.12
C GLY A 40 5.42 1.93 -21.75
N PRO A 41 5.70 0.65 -22.02
CA PRO A 41 4.69 -0.28 -22.52
C PRO A 41 3.72 -0.66 -21.40
N ALA A 42 2.49 -0.97 -21.76
CA ALA A 42 1.49 -1.50 -20.84
C ALA A 42 1.85 -2.94 -20.41
N GLY A 43 1.29 -3.37 -19.30
CA GLY A 43 1.39 -4.76 -18.87
C GLY A 43 2.49 -5.06 -17.88
N TYR A 44 3.15 -4.04 -17.36
CA TYR A 44 4.24 -4.20 -16.38
C TYR A 44 4.00 -3.36 -15.14
N TRP A 45 4.55 -3.81 -14.04
CA TRP A 45 4.65 -2.97 -12.84
C TRP A 45 5.60 -1.81 -13.13
N SER A 46 5.35 -0.68 -12.51
CA SER A 46 6.20 0.50 -12.58
C SER A 46 6.57 0.94 -11.16
N PRO A 47 7.58 1.81 -10.98
CA PRO A 47 7.85 2.36 -9.66
C PRO A 47 6.61 3.00 -9.03
N GLU A 48 5.80 3.67 -9.84
CA GLU A 48 4.60 4.35 -9.37
C GLU A 48 3.54 3.36 -8.90
N THR A 49 3.28 2.31 -9.65
CA THR A 49 2.31 1.29 -9.20
C THR A 49 2.85 0.46 -8.05
N LEU A 50 4.16 0.20 -8.01
CA LEU A 50 4.76 -0.50 -6.88
C LEU A 50 4.63 0.27 -5.58
N LEU A 51 4.86 1.59 -5.61
CA LEU A 51 4.70 2.41 -4.41
C LEU A 51 3.23 2.45 -3.98
N THR A 52 2.32 2.62 -4.93
CA THR A 52 0.88 2.63 -4.66
C THR A 52 0.42 1.29 -4.08
N ALA A 53 0.95 0.18 -4.60
CA ALA A 53 0.67 -1.15 -4.05
C ALA A 53 1.18 -1.29 -2.62
N ALA A 54 2.36 -0.74 -2.33
CA ALA A 54 2.91 -0.77 -0.98
C ALA A 54 2.01 -0.03 0.01
N VAL A 55 1.43 1.09 -0.39
CA VAL A 55 0.50 1.86 0.44
C VAL A 55 -0.74 1.02 0.76
N ALA A 56 -1.35 0.40 -0.25
CA ALA A 56 -2.53 -0.43 -0.05
C ALA A 56 -2.23 -1.64 0.84
N ASN A 57 -1.13 -2.32 0.55
CA ASN A 57 -0.73 -3.52 1.26
C ASN A 57 -0.43 -3.25 2.72
N CYS A 58 0.24 -2.14 2.99
CA CYS A 58 0.60 -1.75 4.35
C CYS A 58 -0.63 -1.49 5.22
N LEU A 59 -1.68 -0.90 4.66
CA LEU A 59 -2.93 -0.69 5.41
C LEU A 59 -3.51 -2.01 5.90
N ILE A 60 -3.58 -3.01 5.03
CA ILE A 60 -4.12 -4.33 5.40
C ILE A 60 -3.29 -4.99 6.49
N LEU A 61 -1.96 -4.98 6.32
CA LEU A 61 -1.07 -5.63 7.28
C LEU A 61 -1.08 -4.91 8.63
N THR A 62 -1.15 -3.59 8.62
CA THR A 62 -1.25 -2.81 9.85
C THR A 62 -2.57 -3.07 10.56
N PHE A 63 -3.68 -3.11 9.79
CA PHE A 63 -4.98 -3.46 10.36
C PHE A 63 -4.95 -4.85 10.99
N ARG A 64 -4.38 -5.83 10.28
CA ARG A 64 -4.25 -7.20 10.78
C ARG A 64 -3.53 -7.23 12.12
N ALA A 65 -2.43 -6.49 12.23
CA ALA A 65 -1.64 -6.44 13.46
C ALA A 65 -2.41 -5.78 14.62
N LEU A 66 -3.17 -4.71 14.32
CA LEU A 66 -3.93 -4.00 15.34
C LEU A 66 -5.18 -4.76 15.79
N ALA A 67 -5.79 -5.50 14.88
CA ALA A 67 -7.03 -6.22 15.17
C ALA A 67 -6.79 -7.49 15.99
N ALA A 68 -5.64 -8.15 15.80
CA ALA A 68 -5.37 -9.44 16.43
C ALA A 68 -5.53 -9.43 17.96
N PRO A 69 -4.92 -8.49 18.72
CA PRO A 69 -5.06 -8.52 20.17
C PRO A 69 -6.46 -8.08 20.67
N ARG A 70 -7.26 -7.49 19.80
CA ARG A 70 -8.60 -6.99 20.15
C ARG A 70 -9.71 -7.99 19.85
N LYS A 71 -9.36 -9.13 19.29
CA LYS A 71 -10.30 -10.24 19.00
C LYS A 71 -11.50 -9.82 18.16
N LEU A 72 -11.33 -8.82 17.28
CA LEU A 72 -12.36 -8.45 16.34
C LEU A 72 -12.60 -9.61 15.38
N ALA A 73 -13.87 -10.02 15.20
CA ALA A 73 -14.21 -11.03 14.21
C ALA A 73 -14.35 -10.37 12.85
N TRP A 74 -13.37 -10.62 11.96
CA TRP A 74 -13.38 -10.11 10.59
C TRP A 74 -12.87 -11.19 9.66
N SER A 75 -13.30 -11.14 8.40
CA SER A 75 -12.97 -12.18 7.42
C SER A 75 -12.15 -11.68 6.25
N ASN A 76 -12.30 -10.42 5.87
CA ASN A 76 -11.60 -9.89 4.70
C ASN A 76 -11.52 -8.37 4.75
N LEU A 77 -10.46 -7.84 4.17
CA LEU A 77 -10.28 -6.40 3.98
C LEU A 77 -9.78 -6.19 2.57
N ASP A 78 -10.64 -5.61 1.73
CA ASP A 78 -10.27 -5.19 0.38
C ASP A 78 -9.86 -3.73 0.42
N VAL A 79 -8.74 -3.40 -0.19
CA VAL A 79 -8.26 -2.02 -0.28
C VAL A 79 -7.92 -1.71 -1.72
N SER A 80 -8.55 -0.66 -2.25
CA SER A 80 -8.15 -0.04 -3.51
C SER A 80 -7.38 1.23 -3.19
N CYS A 81 -6.30 1.48 -3.91
CA CYS A 81 -5.51 2.68 -3.69
C CYS A 81 -5.21 3.36 -5.01
N THR A 82 -5.44 4.68 -5.05
CA THR A 82 -5.06 5.52 -6.18
C THR A 82 -4.06 6.54 -5.69
N GLY A 83 -2.87 6.56 -6.30
CA GLY A 83 -1.85 7.57 -6.05
C GLY A 83 -1.89 8.62 -7.15
N GLU A 84 -1.80 9.88 -6.78
CA GLU A 84 -1.79 10.99 -7.73
C GLU A 84 -0.44 11.65 -7.76
N VAL A 85 0.16 11.74 -8.95
CA VAL A 85 1.42 12.43 -9.19
C VAL A 85 1.10 13.78 -9.84
N ASN A 86 1.69 14.83 -9.33
CA ASN A 86 1.51 16.18 -9.84
C ASN A 86 2.83 16.91 -10.00
N LYS A 87 2.82 17.94 -10.84
CA LYS A 87 3.93 18.90 -10.90
C LYS A 87 3.83 19.83 -9.71
N THR A 88 4.92 19.96 -8.98
CA THR A 88 5.00 20.86 -7.82
C THR A 88 6.22 21.76 -7.99
N ARG A 89 6.39 22.72 -7.07
CA ARG A 89 7.60 23.55 -7.05
C ARG A 89 8.88 22.72 -6.87
N GLU A 90 8.76 21.56 -6.24
CA GLU A 90 9.87 20.65 -5.98
C GLU A 90 10.06 19.62 -7.09
N GLY A 91 9.25 19.69 -8.17
CA GLY A 91 9.26 18.74 -9.28
C GLY A 91 8.06 17.81 -9.22
N LEU A 92 8.16 16.69 -9.93
CA LEU A 92 7.11 15.66 -9.94
C LEU A 92 7.16 14.89 -8.63
N LYS A 93 5.99 14.71 -8.02
CA LYS A 93 5.89 13.92 -6.80
C LYS A 93 4.47 13.42 -6.59
N PHE A 94 4.33 12.35 -5.82
CA PHE A 94 3.02 11.95 -5.32
C PHE A 94 2.52 13.01 -4.34
N THR A 95 1.31 13.49 -4.57
CA THR A 95 0.69 14.50 -3.72
C THR A 95 -0.43 13.93 -2.87
N LYS A 96 -1.02 12.81 -3.30
CA LYS A 96 -2.13 12.20 -2.56
C LYS A 96 -2.23 10.71 -2.85
N PHE A 97 -2.61 9.94 -1.83
CA PHE A 97 -3.05 8.56 -1.95
C PHE A 97 -4.48 8.45 -1.42
N ARG A 98 -5.39 7.99 -2.26
CA ARG A 98 -6.76 7.71 -1.86
C ARG A 98 -6.91 6.21 -1.65
N LEU A 99 -7.30 5.84 -0.44
CA LEU A 99 -7.55 4.45 -0.06
C LEU A 99 -9.04 4.25 0.13
N ASP A 100 -9.60 3.24 -0.52
CA ASP A 100 -10.98 2.83 -0.33
C ASP A 100 -10.98 1.40 0.21
N ALA A 101 -11.46 1.24 1.43
CA ALA A 101 -11.42 0.00 2.17
C ALA A 101 -12.82 -0.57 2.33
N VAL A 102 -12.97 -1.88 2.06
CA VAL A 102 -14.19 -2.62 2.34
C VAL A 102 -13.83 -3.71 3.32
N LEU A 103 -14.31 -3.57 4.55
CA LEU A 103 -14.02 -4.50 5.64
C LEU A 103 -15.25 -5.37 5.93
N SER A 104 -15.07 -6.67 5.85
CA SER A 104 -16.11 -7.64 6.18
C SER A 104 -15.91 -8.14 7.60
N ILE A 105 -16.93 -7.95 8.44
CA ILE A 105 -16.89 -8.33 9.85
C ILE A 105 -18.00 -9.34 10.18
N GLY A 106 -17.87 -9.99 11.32
CA GLY A 106 -18.89 -10.91 11.81
C GLY A 106 -20.18 -10.20 12.15
N ALA A 107 -21.30 -10.94 12.11
CA ALA A 107 -22.64 -10.39 12.35
C ALA A 107 -22.75 -9.68 13.71
N ASP A 108 -22.05 -10.21 14.72
CA ASP A 108 -22.08 -9.68 16.09
C ASP A 108 -20.89 -8.77 16.41
N ALA A 109 -20.03 -8.51 15.43
CA ALA A 109 -18.86 -7.65 15.64
C ALA A 109 -19.28 -6.18 15.76
N ASP A 110 -18.51 -5.43 16.55
CA ASP A 110 -18.76 -4.00 16.77
C ASP A 110 -18.25 -3.19 15.58
N GLU A 111 -19.17 -2.63 14.81
CA GLU A 111 -18.83 -1.82 13.64
C GLU A 111 -18.04 -0.58 14.01
N SER A 112 -18.35 0.05 15.15
CA SER A 112 -17.61 1.23 15.61
C SER A 112 -16.16 0.89 15.92
N GLN A 113 -15.91 -0.25 16.56
CA GLN A 113 -14.58 -0.73 16.85
C GLN A 113 -13.82 -1.02 15.55
N ALA A 114 -14.48 -1.68 14.60
CA ALA A 114 -13.88 -2.01 13.30
C ALA A 114 -13.45 -0.75 12.56
N ARG A 115 -14.30 0.25 12.53
CA ARG A 115 -14.02 1.54 11.88
C ARG A 115 -12.88 2.27 12.57
N ALA A 116 -12.88 2.30 13.89
CA ALA A 116 -11.81 2.94 14.66
C ALA A 116 -10.47 2.25 14.44
N LEU A 117 -10.46 0.92 14.30
CA LEU A 117 -9.23 0.17 14.01
C LEU A 117 -8.69 0.48 12.62
N LEU A 118 -9.57 0.65 11.63
CA LEU A 118 -9.13 1.05 10.28
C LEU A 118 -8.52 2.45 10.28
N GLU A 119 -9.13 3.39 10.97
CA GLU A 119 -8.57 4.73 11.11
C GLU A 119 -7.22 4.72 11.82
N SER A 120 -7.10 3.88 12.84
CA SER A 120 -5.84 3.70 13.56
C SER A 120 -4.78 3.07 12.65
N ALA A 121 -5.18 2.09 11.82
CA ALA A 121 -4.27 1.47 10.85
C ALA A 121 -3.73 2.47 9.85
N LYS A 122 -4.59 3.36 9.34
CA LYS A 122 -4.16 4.45 8.46
C LYS A 122 -3.11 5.33 9.15
N LYS A 123 -3.36 5.69 10.39
CA LYS A 123 -2.48 6.57 11.16
C LYS A 123 -1.11 5.92 11.44
N HIS A 124 -1.07 4.61 11.63
CA HIS A 124 0.15 3.89 12.01
C HIS A 124 0.82 3.14 10.85
N CYS A 125 0.37 3.35 9.62
CA CYS A 125 0.97 2.72 8.45
C CYS A 125 2.38 3.28 8.21
N LEU A 126 3.41 2.42 8.34
CA LEU A 126 4.79 2.89 8.24
C LEU A 126 5.14 3.39 6.84
N VAL A 127 4.53 2.84 5.80
CA VAL A 127 4.82 3.27 4.42
C VAL A 127 4.33 4.70 4.21
N THR A 128 3.08 5.01 4.55
CA THR A 128 2.56 6.37 4.39
C THR A 128 3.22 7.35 5.35
N ALA A 129 3.60 6.89 6.54
CA ALA A 129 4.35 7.71 7.49
C ALA A 129 5.72 8.14 6.94
N SER A 130 6.26 7.39 5.99
CA SER A 130 7.54 7.68 5.34
C SER A 130 7.40 8.59 4.12
N LEU A 131 6.17 8.97 3.75
CA LEU A 131 5.88 9.76 2.55
C LEU A 131 5.29 11.11 2.94
N ASN A 132 5.45 12.11 2.05
CA ASN A 132 4.91 13.45 2.27
C ASN A 132 3.52 13.65 1.68
N ALA A 133 3.01 12.66 0.95
CA ALA A 133 1.71 12.78 0.30
C ALA A 133 0.57 12.76 1.31
N GLU A 134 -0.49 13.51 1.00
CA GLU A 134 -1.74 13.44 1.74
C GLU A 134 -2.37 12.06 1.57
N THR A 135 -2.99 11.53 2.62
CA THR A 135 -3.66 10.24 2.57
C THR A 135 -5.12 10.39 2.98
N GLU A 136 -6.02 9.90 2.13
CA GLU A 136 -7.46 9.87 2.40
C GLU A 136 -7.94 8.43 2.50
N LEU A 137 -8.90 8.19 3.40
CA LEU A 137 -9.43 6.84 3.60
C LEU A 137 -10.96 6.88 3.57
N GLY A 138 -11.55 6.10 2.64
CA GLY A 138 -12.96 5.79 2.65
C GLY A 138 -13.17 4.40 3.21
N VAL A 139 -14.21 4.22 4.03
CA VAL A 139 -14.48 2.95 4.72
C VAL A 139 -15.91 2.51 4.45
N GLU A 140 -16.03 1.27 3.98
CA GLU A 140 -17.31 0.57 3.92
C GLU A 140 -17.21 -0.68 4.79
N ILE A 141 -18.19 -0.91 5.64
CA ILE A 141 -18.23 -2.09 6.50
C ILE A 141 -19.38 -2.98 6.09
N LYS A 142 -19.08 -4.26 5.86
CA LYS A 142 -20.07 -5.29 5.55
C LYS A 142 -20.18 -6.26 6.70
N LYS A 143 -21.38 -6.50 7.19
CA LYS A 143 -21.63 -7.51 8.21
C LYS A 143 -22.11 -8.81 7.59
N ALA A 144 -21.66 -9.90 8.15
CA ALA A 144 -22.07 -11.24 7.72
C ALA A 144 -23.56 -11.49 8.01
#